data_d5efc9d16ca96a3f2983ba1d59d1e816
#
_entry.id   d5efc9d16ca96a3f2983ba1d59d1e816
#
_cell.length_a   1.000
_cell.length_b   1.000
_cell.length_c   1.000
_cell.angle_alpha   90.00
_cell.angle_beta   90.00
_cell.angle_gamma   90.00
#
_symmetry.space_group_name_H-M   'P 1'
#
loop_
_entity.id
_entity.type
_entity.pdbx_description
1 polymer ?
#
loop_
_entity_poly.entity_id
_entity_poly.type
_entity_poly.pdbx_seq_one_letter_code
_entity_poly.pdbx_strand_id
1 'polypeptide(L)'
;MAAHLARRFGFLNLETGAMYRALAFKAIDNDLDFADEAALVELAEKTRIVLEPQLEGNRVLLDGVDVSRRVREPDVTAAASRVSVHPRLRAWMVDQQRLLGRRGGVVMEGRDIGTVVFPDAEVKIFLDAAPEVRGNRRYRQSGRAQTSFTEQTKVAEEDLVRELKERDERDRTRAESPLRPAEDAVILDSTSMTLDEVLAAAEKIVRDHVSEAQLH
;
A
#
# COMPACT_ATOMS: atom_id res chain seq x y z
N MET A 1 7.62 -5.18 6.37
CA MET A 1 8.83 -5.18 5.51
C MET A 1 9.28 -3.74 5.20
N ALA A 2 8.52 -2.92 4.48
CA ALA A 2 8.96 -1.57 4.08
C ALA A 2 9.44 -0.69 5.24
N ALA A 3 8.67 -0.57 6.31
CA ALA A 3 9.08 0.18 7.51
C ALA A 3 10.36 -0.38 8.17
N HIS A 4 10.59 -1.69 8.10
CA HIS A 4 11.82 -2.31 8.59
C HIS A 4 13.02 -1.92 7.72
N LEU A 5 12.90 -2.03 6.39
CA LEU A 5 13.96 -1.63 5.46
C LEU A 5 14.27 -0.14 5.59
N ALA A 6 13.26 0.72 5.68
CA ALA A 6 13.45 2.15 5.88
C ALA A 6 14.27 2.45 7.15
N ARG A 7 13.92 1.85 8.28
CA ARG A 7 14.71 2.00 9.54
C ARG A 7 16.11 1.43 9.41
N ARG A 8 16.25 0.27 8.78
CA ARG A 8 17.54 -0.44 8.67
C ARG A 8 18.56 0.33 7.85
N PHE A 9 18.11 1.04 6.82
CA PHE A 9 18.95 1.76 5.86
C PHE A 9 18.87 3.29 5.99
N GLY A 10 18.19 3.82 7.01
CA GLY A 10 18.08 5.26 7.24
C GLY A 10 17.17 5.99 6.26
N PHE A 11 16.25 5.29 5.59
CA PHE A 11 15.31 5.84 4.63
C PHE A 11 13.95 6.19 5.26
N LEU A 12 13.15 6.98 4.56
CA LEU A 12 11.77 7.27 4.94
C LEU A 12 10.83 6.18 4.41
N ASN A 13 9.92 5.68 5.25
CA ASN A 13 8.86 4.77 4.81
C ASN A 13 7.64 5.55 4.34
N LEU A 14 7.15 5.29 3.11
CA LEU A 14 5.98 5.94 2.52
C LEU A 14 4.93 4.90 2.08
N GLU A 15 3.80 4.88 2.79
CA GLU A 15 2.65 4.01 2.51
C GLU A 15 1.69 4.68 1.51
N THR A 16 1.91 4.52 0.21
CA THR A 16 1.07 5.21 -0.81
C THR A 16 -0.41 4.80 -0.77
N GLY A 17 -0.70 3.58 -0.32
CA GLY A 17 -2.07 3.15 -0.08
C GLY A 17 -2.81 4.01 0.95
N ALA A 18 -2.12 4.68 1.86
CA ALA A 18 -2.72 5.61 2.80
C ALA A 18 -3.23 6.89 2.10
N MET A 19 -2.60 7.31 1.00
CA MET A 19 -3.04 8.47 0.21
C MET A 19 -4.38 8.19 -0.47
N TYR A 20 -4.53 7.02 -1.11
CA TYR A 20 -5.82 6.60 -1.68
C TYR A 20 -6.91 6.49 -0.62
N ARG A 21 -6.57 5.98 0.57
CA ARG A 21 -7.52 5.90 1.68
C ARG A 21 -7.90 7.28 2.22
N ALA A 22 -6.96 8.22 2.31
CA ALA A 22 -7.26 9.59 2.73
C ALA A 22 -8.23 10.28 1.75
N LEU A 23 -7.98 10.14 0.44
CA LEU A 23 -8.88 10.69 -0.58
C LEU A 23 -10.26 10.00 -0.56
N ALA A 24 -10.30 8.68 -0.41
CA ALA A 24 -11.55 7.92 -0.30
C ALA A 24 -12.34 8.33 0.95
N PHE A 25 -11.69 8.56 2.07
CA PHE A 25 -12.34 9.08 3.27
C PHE A 25 -12.95 10.46 3.02
N LYS A 26 -12.22 11.37 2.36
CA LYS A 26 -12.77 12.69 2.00
C LYS A 26 -13.95 12.59 1.04
N ALA A 27 -13.94 11.63 0.09
CA ALA A 27 -15.05 11.38 -0.81
C ALA A 27 -16.29 10.85 -0.05
N ILE A 28 -16.12 9.97 0.96
CA ILE A 28 -17.18 9.54 1.87
C ILE A 28 -17.77 10.73 2.62
N ASP A 29 -16.92 11.57 3.20
CA ASP A 29 -17.32 12.71 4.03
C ASP A 29 -18.06 13.80 3.22
N ASN A 30 -17.89 13.80 1.90
CA ASN A 30 -18.58 14.68 0.95
C ASN A 30 -19.72 13.98 0.18
N ASP A 31 -20.12 12.77 0.58
CA ASP A 31 -21.19 11.99 -0.04
C ASP A 31 -21.04 11.83 -1.57
N LEU A 32 -19.78 11.73 -2.08
CA LEU A 32 -19.53 11.60 -3.51
C LEU A 32 -19.79 10.17 -4.00
N ASP A 33 -20.40 10.08 -5.20
CA ASP A 33 -20.45 8.80 -5.90
C ASP A 33 -19.05 8.38 -6.36
N PHE A 34 -18.62 7.20 -5.93
CA PHE A 34 -17.31 6.64 -6.32
C PHE A 34 -17.24 6.24 -7.80
N ALA A 35 -18.33 6.27 -8.55
CA ALA A 35 -18.34 6.09 -10.00
C ALA A 35 -18.11 7.40 -10.76
N ASP A 36 -18.27 8.56 -10.12
CA ASP A 36 -18.05 9.86 -10.74
C ASP A 36 -16.57 10.27 -10.69
N GLU A 37 -15.81 9.86 -11.70
CA GLU A 37 -14.39 10.21 -11.82
C GLU A 37 -14.16 11.73 -11.84
N ALA A 38 -15.04 12.52 -12.48
CA ALA A 38 -14.84 13.96 -12.60
C ALA A 38 -14.93 14.64 -11.22
N ALA A 39 -15.95 14.29 -10.43
CA ALA A 39 -16.11 14.79 -9.08
C ALA A 39 -14.95 14.35 -8.16
N LEU A 40 -14.47 13.11 -8.30
CA LEU A 40 -13.33 12.61 -7.54
C LEU A 40 -12.02 13.33 -7.87
N VAL A 41 -11.78 13.65 -9.15
CA VAL A 41 -10.62 14.42 -9.58
C VAL A 41 -10.70 15.85 -9.07
N GLU A 42 -11.85 16.52 -9.18
CA GLU A 42 -12.06 17.86 -8.63
C GLU A 42 -11.81 17.91 -7.12
N LEU A 43 -12.29 16.90 -6.39
CA LEU A 43 -12.02 16.75 -4.95
C LEU A 43 -10.53 16.60 -4.70
N ALA A 44 -9.84 15.74 -5.46
CA ALA A 44 -8.42 15.47 -5.31
C ALA A 44 -7.57 16.74 -5.52
N GLU A 45 -7.85 17.53 -6.54
CA GLU A 45 -7.13 18.78 -6.85
C GLU A 45 -7.23 19.83 -5.73
N LYS A 46 -8.32 19.78 -4.94
CA LYS A 46 -8.56 20.65 -3.79
C LYS A 46 -8.09 20.03 -2.46
N THR A 47 -7.44 18.87 -2.52
CA THR A 47 -7.07 18.09 -1.34
C THR A 47 -5.57 18.11 -1.11
N ARG A 48 -5.17 18.36 0.14
CA ARG A 48 -3.78 18.22 0.57
C ARG A 48 -3.63 16.97 1.43
N ILE A 49 -2.85 16.00 0.94
CA ILE A 49 -2.50 14.78 1.68
C ILE A 49 -1.02 14.85 2.04
N VAL A 50 -0.70 14.69 3.33
CA VAL A 50 0.67 14.65 3.82
C VAL A 50 0.89 13.33 4.55
N LEU A 51 1.97 12.65 4.20
CA LEU A 51 2.47 11.48 4.93
C LEU A 51 3.67 11.91 5.76
N GLU A 52 3.55 11.83 7.07
CA GLU A 52 4.65 12.05 8.00
C GLU A 52 5.17 10.70 8.49
N PRO A 53 6.38 10.26 8.07
CA PRO A 53 6.96 9.00 8.52
C PRO A 53 7.10 8.96 10.04
N GLN A 54 6.71 7.82 10.64
CA GLN A 54 6.86 7.56 12.06
C GLN A 54 7.53 6.19 12.27
N LEU A 55 7.85 5.85 13.51
CA LEU A 55 8.44 4.55 13.83
C LEU A 55 7.60 3.37 13.36
N GLU A 56 6.28 3.51 13.39
CA GLU A 56 5.34 2.49 12.94
C GLU A 56 4.36 3.08 11.90
N GLY A 57 4.77 3.05 10.61
CA GLY A 57 3.96 3.51 9.50
C GLY A 57 4.01 5.02 9.26
N ASN A 58 2.90 5.59 8.81
CA ASN A 58 2.78 7.02 8.56
C ASN A 58 1.66 7.65 9.39
N ARG A 59 1.92 8.85 9.90
CA ARG A 59 0.86 9.77 10.26
C ARG A 59 0.29 10.36 8.98
N VAL A 60 -1.02 10.35 8.85
CA VAL A 60 -1.72 10.79 7.64
C VAL A 60 -2.48 12.06 7.96
N LEU A 61 -2.08 13.17 7.34
CA LEU A 61 -2.79 14.44 7.46
C LEU A 61 -3.59 14.68 6.18
N LEU A 62 -4.87 14.96 6.34
CA LEU A 62 -5.80 15.34 5.29
C LEU A 62 -6.24 16.77 5.55
N ASP A 63 -5.85 17.69 4.67
CA ASP A 63 -6.12 19.14 4.84
C ASP A 63 -5.68 19.68 6.20
N GLY A 64 -4.59 19.14 6.74
CA GLY A 64 -4.04 19.50 8.05
C GLY A 64 -4.63 18.74 9.25
N VAL A 65 -5.67 17.93 9.06
CA VAL A 65 -6.30 17.12 10.11
C VAL A 65 -5.70 15.72 10.13
N ASP A 66 -5.36 15.19 11.31
CA ASP A 66 -4.88 13.83 11.48
C ASP A 66 -6.01 12.81 11.29
N VAL A 67 -5.92 12.03 10.23
CA VAL A 67 -6.88 10.99 9.88
C VAL A 67 -6.27 9.57 9.95
N SER A 68 -5.10 9.41 10.58
CA SER A 68 -4.31 8.17 10.59
C SER A 68 -5.11 6.95 11.06
N ARG A 69 -6.02 7.14 12.02
CA ARG A 69 -6.90 6.08 12.52
C ARG A 69 -8.01 5.78 11.51
N ARG A 70 -8.69 6.82 11.04
CA ARG A 70 -9.87 6.69 10.17
C ARG A 70 -9.56 6.03 8.82
N VAL A 71 -8.41 6.35 8.23
CA VAL A 71 -7.99 5.77 6.95
C VAL A 71 -7.69 4.26 7.02
N ARG A 72 -7.66 3.66 8.19
CA ARG A 72 -7.43 2.21 8.38
C ARG A 72 -8.71 1.42 8.57
N GLU A 73 -9.86 2.09 8.66
CA GLU A 73 -11.15 1.45 8.85
C GLU A 73 -11.60 0.70 7.59
N PRO A 74 -12.39 -0.38 7.74
CA PRO A 74 -12.76 -1.26 6.63
C PRO A 74 -13.51 -0.56 5.49
N ASP A 75 -14.46 0.33 5.83
CA ASP A 75 -15.25 1.08 4.86
C ASP A 75 -14.39 1.99 3.99
N VAL A 76 -13.43 2.70 4.57
CA VAL A 76 -12.46 3.54 3.84
C VAL A 76 -11.54 2.69 2.98
N THR A 77 -11.13 1.51 3.48
CA THR A 77 -10.30 0.59 2.71
C THR A 77 -11.05 0.06 1.48
N ALA A 78 -12.33 -0.26 1.63
CA ALA A 78 -13.19 -0.68 0.52
C ALA A 78 -13.42 0.46 -0.49
N ALA A 79 -13.71 1.67 0.00
CA ALA A 79 -13.86 2.86 -0.84
C ALA A 79 -12.57 3.17 -1.63
N ALA A 80 -11.41 3.10 -0.99
CA ALA A 80 -10.12 3.32 -1.65
C ALA A 80 -9.90 2.38 -2.84
N SER A 81 -10.32 1.12 -2.73
CA SER A 81 -10.25 0.17 -3.85
C SER A 81 -11.21 0.55 -4.99
N ARG A 82 -12.35 1.15 -4.69
CA ARG A 82 -13.33 1.60 -5.70
C ARG A 82 -12.86 2.85 -6.42
N VAL A 83 -12.35 3.85 -5.70
CA VAL A 83 -11.87 5.10 -6.34
C VAL A 83 -10.56 4.91 -7.10
N SER A 84 -9.74 3.92 -6.72
CA SER A 84 -8.43 3.69 -7.35
C SER A 84 -8.50 3.10 -8.77
N VAL A 85 -9.67 2.79 -9.32
CA VAL A 85 -9.83 2.28 -10.69
C VAL A 85 -9.83 3.41 -11.74
N HIS A 86 -10.09 4.64 -11.34
CA HIS A 86 -10.26 5.78 -12.25
C HIS A 86 -8.93 6.28 -12.80
N PRO A 87 -8.72 6.29 -14.14
CA PRO A 87 -7.44 6.64 -14.76
C PRO A 87 -6.94 8.04 -14.43
N ARG A 88 -7.81 9.05 -14.50
CA ARG A 88 -7.43 10.46 -14.24
C ARG A 88 -7.07 10.67 -12.78
N LEU A 89 -7.81 10.04 -11.86
CA LEU A 89 -7.50 10.10 -10.44
C LEU A 89 -6.16 9.41 -10.13
N ARG A 90 -5.86 8.30 -10.81
CA ARG A 90 -4.57 7.62 -10.69
C ARG A 90 -3.43 8.50 -11.20
N ALA A 91 -3.58 9.16 -12.34
CA ALA A 91 -2.57 10.07 -12.86
C ALA A 91 -2.22 11.16 -11.83
N TRP A 92 -3.23 11.83 -11.27
CA TRP A 92 -3.04 12.79 -10.20
C TRP A 92 -2.30 12.19 -8.99
N MET A 93 -2.71 11.00 -8.56
CA MET A 93 -2.09 10.33 -7.41
C MET A 93 -0.63 9.95 -7.67
N VAL A 94 -0.31 9.48 -8.88
CA VAL A 94 1.08 9.18 -9.29
C VAL A 94 1.95 10.42 -9.20
N ASP A 95 1.47 11.57 -9.64
CA ASP A 95 2.20 12.83 -9.54
C ASP A 95 2.46 13.23 -8.09
N GLN A 96 1.47 13.08 -7.20
CA GLN A 96 1.65 13.32 -5.77
C GLN A 96 2.69 12.36 -5.15
N GLN A 97 2.66 11.09 -5.52
CA GLN A 97 3.61 10.08 -5.04
C GLN A 97 5.04 10.37 -5.52
N ARG A 98 5.20 10.78 -6.77
CA ARG A 98 6.50 11.21 -7.33
C ARG A 98 7.08 12.41 -6.59
N LEU A 99 6.24 13.38 -6.22
CA LEU A 99 6.68 14.54 -5.44
C LEU A 99 7.22 14.11 -4.06
N LEU A 100 6.60 13.13 -3.40
CA LEU A 100 7.06 12.62 -2.10
C LEU A 100 8.42 11.92 -2.17
N GLY A 101 8.67 11.14 -3.23
CA GLY A 101 9.94 10.42 -3.42
C GLY A 101 11.03 11.19 -4.15
N ARG A 102 10.76 12.43 -4.60
CA ARG A 102 11.66 13.20 -5.50
C ARG A 102 13.09 13.40 -4.96
N ARG A 103 13.25 13.44 -3.64
CA ARG A 103 14.57 13.68 -3.02
C ARG A 103 15.37 12.39 -2.79
N GLY A 104 14.84 11.24 -3.15
CA GLY A 104 15.44 9.95 -2.83
C GLY A 104 15.37 9.61 -1.33
N GLY A 105 16.10 8.58 -0.91
CA GLY A 105 16.14 8.14 0.49
C GLY A 105 14.78 7.63 1.02
N VAL A 106 14.00 6.99 0.17
CA VAL A 106 12.64 6.50 0.51
C VAL A 106 12.50 5.01 0.24
N VAL A 107 11.75 4.33 1.09
CA VAL A 107 11.14 3.02 0.80
C VAL A 107 9.65 3.25 0.59
N MET A 108 9.18 3.04 -0.62
CA MET A 108 7.79 3.28 -0.98
C MET A 108 7.07 1.96 -1.24
N GLU A 109 5.89 1.78 -0.64
CA GLU A 109 5.06 0.60 -0.87
C GLU A 109 3.74 0.94 -1.55
N GLY A 110 3.32 0.07 -2.46
CA GLY A 110 2.08 0.23 -3.23
C GLY A 110 1.84 -0.93 -4.18
N ARG A 111 1.10 -0.70 -5.27
CA ARG A 111 0.72 -1.70 -6.27
C ARG A 111 1.48 -1.57 -7.59
N ASP A 112 1.87 -0.36 -7.91
CA ASP A 112 2.45 0.03 -9.19
C ASP A 112 3.68 0.95 -9.02
N ILE A 113 4.30 0.89 -7.85
CA ILE A 113 5.43 1.78 -7.53
C ILE A 113 6.59 1.55 -8.50
N GLY A 114 7.02 0.31 -8.68
CA GLY A 114 8.15 -0.05 -9.54
C GLY A 114 7.83 -0.10 -11.03
N THR A 115 6.54 -0.03 -11.42
CA THR A 115 6.14 -0.09 -12.83
C THR A 115 5.72 1.26 -13.39
N VAL A 116 5.18 2.16 -12.55
CA VAL A 116 4.60 3.44 -12.99
C VAL A 116 5.13 4.63 -12.22
N VAL A 117 5.18 4.56 -10.90
CA VAL A 117 5.57 5.72 -10.07
C VAL A 117 7.07 5.98 -10.18
N PHE A 118 7.89 4.97 -9.91
CA PHE A 118 9.35 5.01 -9.98
C PHE A 118 9.87 3.80 -10.78
N PRO A 119 9.71 3.81 -12.12
CA PRO A 119 10.19 2.73 -12.97
C PRO A 119 11.73 2.62 -12.97
N ASP A 120 12.43 3.69 -12.61
CA ASP A 120 13.88 3.74 -12.54
C ASP A 120 14.42 3.58 -11.10
N ALA A 121 13.60 3.09 -10.16
CA ALA A 121 14.05 2.82 -8.79
C ALA A 121 15.18 1.77 -8.80
N GLU A 122 16.23 2.01 -8.02
CA GLU A 122 17.42 1.15 -7.95
C GLU A 122 17.10 -0.26 -7.44
N VAL A 123 16.14 -0.38 -6.52
CA VAL A 123 15.70 -1.67 -5.96
C VAL A 123 14.20 -1.78 -6.07
N LYS A 124 13.74 -2.85 -6.69
CA LYS A 124 12.32 -3.19 -6.81
C LYS A 124 12.10 -4.59 -6.28
N ILE A 125 11.28 -4.70 -5.24
CA ILE A 125 10.90 -5.97 -4.62
C ILE A 125 9.41 -6.18 -4.84
N PHE A 126 9.04 -7.22 -5.59
CA PHE A 126 7.66 -7.66 -5.69
C PHE A 126 7.42 -8.75 -4.65
N LEU A 127 6.78 -8.34 -3.53
CA LEU A 127 6.44 -9.26 -2.45
C LEU A 127 5.14 -9.98 -2.80
N ASP A 128 5.20 -11.30 -2.91
CA ASP A 128 4.05 -12.16 -3.16
C ASP A 128 3.85 -13.17 -2.03
N ALA A 129 2.65 -13.71 -1.93
CA ALA A 129 2.30 -14.87 -1.12
C ALA A 129 0.95 -15.43 -1.56
N ALA A 130 0.72 -16.72 -1.31
CA ALA A 130 -0.58 -17.35 -1.55
C ALA A 130 -1.71 -16.56 -0.86
N PRO A 131 -2.88 -16.38 -1.52
CA PRO A 131 -4.00 -15.58 -0.98
C PRO A 131 -4.43 -16.01 0.42
N GLU A 132 -4.43 -17.30 0.71
CA GLU A 132 -4.77 -17.88 1.99
C GLU A 132 -3.79 -17.45 3.09
N VAL A 133 -2.50 -17.45 2.78
CA VAL A 133 -1.45 -17.00 3.71
C VAL A 133 -1.59 -15.50 3.99
N ARG A 134 -1.89 -14.69 2.97
CA ARG A 134 -2.14 -13.25 3.14
C ARG A 134 -3.39 -12.98 3.96
N GLY A 135 -4.48 -13.72 3.73
CA GLY A 135 -5.70 -13.66 4.52
C GLY A 135 -5.45 -13.95 5.99
N ASN A 136 -4.76 -15.04 6.29
CA ASN A 136 -4.35 -15.43 7.65
C ASN A 136 -3.50 -14.34 8.34
N ARG A 137 -2.49 -13.80 7.64
CA ARG A 137 -1.66 -12.70 8.16
C ARG A 137 -2.50 -11.47 8.48
N ARG A 138 -3.42 -11.09 7.59
CA ARG A 138 -4.32 -9.95 7.77
C ARG A 138 -5.28 -10.17 8.94
N TYR A 139 -5.84 -11.37 9.07
CA TYR A 139 -6.72 -11.74 10.18
C TYR A 139 -6.00 -11.59 11.52
N ARG A 140 -4.78 -12.10 11.65
CA ARG A 140 -3.97 -11.95 12.87
C ARG A 140 -3.65 -10.49 13.18
N GLN A 141 -3.34 -9.67 12.19
CA GLN A 141 -3.06 -8.24 12.36
C GLN A 141 -4.29 -7.43 12.79
N SER A 142 -5.50 -7.87 12.48
CA SER A 142 -6.73 -7.18 12.88
C SER A 142 -7.09 -7.31 14.35
N GLY A 143 -6.30 -8.01 15.16
CA GLY A 143 -6.57 -8.27 16.58
C GLY A 143 -7.69 -9.28 16.84
N ARG A 144 -8.31 -9.82 15.78
CA ARG A 144 -9.42 -10.80 15.88
C ARG A 144 -8.93 -12.21 16.28
N ALA A 145 -7.64 -12.48 16.19
CA ALA A 145 -7.04 -13.76 16.51
C ALA A 145 -6.96 -14.08 18.02
N GLN A 146 -7.39 -13.19 18.89
CA GLN A 146 -7.37 -13.38 20.36
C GLN A 146 -8.62 -14.08 20.90
N THR A 147 -9.61 -14.34 20.08
CA THR A 147 -10.82 -15.08 20.44
C THR A 147 -10.69 -16.55 20.03
N SER A 148 -11.18 -17.46 20.88
CA SER A 148 -11.19 -18.91 20.68
C SER A 148 -11.63 -19.28 19.27
N PHE A 149 -11.03 -20.32 18.69
CA PHE A 149 -11.39 -20.89 17.39
C PHE A 149 -12.87 -21.30 17.40
N THR A 150 -13.72 -20.50 16.82
CA THR A 150 -15.17 -20.76 16.68
C THR A 150 -15.52 -20.78 15.18
N GLU A 151 -16.67 -21.39 14.84
CA GLU A 151 -17.22 -21.35 13.47
C GLU A 151 -17.29 -19.91 12.92
N GLN A 152 -17.63 -18.95 13.78
CA GLN A 152 -17.69 -17.52 13.41
C GLN A 152 -16.32 -16.93 13.04
N THR A 153 -15.25 -17.38 13.68
CA THR A 153 -13.88 -16.92 13.35
C THR A 153 -13.42 -17.47 12.01
N LYS A 154 -13.82 -18.69 11.66
CA LYS A 154 -13.53 -19.33 10.38
C LYS A 154 -14.24 -18.62 9.23
N VAL A 155 -15.52 -18.33 9.38
CA VAL A 155 -16.31 -17.59 8.38
C VAL A 155 -15.70 -16.19 8.15
N ALA A 156 -15.31 -15.48 9.21
CA ALA A 156 -14.69 -14.18 9.10
C ALA A 156 -13.31 -14.21 8.38
N GLU A 157 -12.57 -15.30 8.53
CA GLU A 157 -11.30 -15.51 7.81
C GLU A 157 -11.54 -15.80 6.32
N GLU A 158 -12.51 -16.66 6.00
CA GLU A 158 -12.89 -16.98 4.62
C GLU A 158 -13.41 -15.73 3.87
N ASP A 159 -14.21 -14.90 4.53
CA ASP A 159 -14.69 -13.62 3.98
C ASP A 159 -13.53 -12.68 3.68
N LEU A 160 -12.57 -12.57 4.59
CA LEU A 160 -11.39 -11.73 4.39
C LEU A 160 -10.50 -12.23 3.24
N VAL A 161 -10.32 -13.54 3.10
CA VAL A 161 -9.61 -14.14 1.97
C VAL A 161 -10.32 -13.83 0.65
N ARG A 162 -11.66 -13.94 0.64
CA ARG A 162 -12.47 -13.61 -0.55
C ARG A 162 -12.30 -12.13 -0.93
N GLU A 163 -12.43 -11.20 0.01
CA GLU A 163 -12.24 -9.76 -0.23
C GLU A 163 -10.84 -9.46 -0.78
N LEU A 164 -9.81 -10.12 -0.26
CA LEU A 164 -8.45 -9.95 -0.76
C LEU A 164 -8.29 -10.46 -2.19
N LYS A 165 -8.87 -11.62 -2.52
CA LYS A 165 -8.87 -12.17 -3.89
C LYS A 165 -9.58 -11.24 -4.87
N GLU A 166 -10.76 -10.74 -4.53
CA GLU A 166 -11.53 -9.81 -5.36
C GLU A 166 -10.79 -8.48 -5.57
N ARG A 167 -10.09 -8.00 -4.53
CA ARG A 167 -9.27 -6.81 -4.63
C ARG A 167 -8.07 -7.03 -5.55
N ASP A 168 -7.34 -8.14 -5.36
CA ASP A 168 -6.20 -8.47 -6.20
C ASP A 168 -6.60 -8.65 -7.66
N GLU A 169 -7.75 -9.27 -7.92
CA GLU A 169 -8.28 -9.41 -9.29
C GLU A 169 -8.57 -8.04 -9.90
N ARG A 170 -9.23 -7.14 -9.17
CA ARG A 170 -9.43 -5.75 -9.63
C ARG A 170 -8.12 -5.02 -9.88
N ASP A 171 -7.13 -5.17 -8.98
CA ASP A 171 -5.82 -4.53 -9.11
C ASP A 171 -5.03 -5.11 -10.31
N ARG A 172 -5.20 -6.39 -10.65
CA ARG A 172 -4.54 -7.06 -11.79
C ARG A 172 -5.20 -6.78 -13.14
N THR A 173 -6.53 -6.66 -13.16
CA THR A 173 -7.32 -6.56 -14.42
C THR A 173 -7.64 -5.12 -14.82
N ARG A 174 -7.35 -4.13 -13.97
CA ARG A 174 -7.58 -2.72 -14.31
C ARG A 174 -6.74 -2.30 -15.52
N ALA A 175 -7.31 -1.46 -16.39
CA ALA A 175 -6.68 -0.99 -17.61
C ALA A 175 -5.42 -0.16 -17.34
N GLU A 176 -5.47 0.68 -16.28
CA GLU A 176 -4.36 1.56 -15.92
C GLU A 176 -3.57 1.03 -14.72
N SER A 177 -2.24 0.97 -14.86
CA SER A 177 -1.32 0.55 -13.80
C SER A 177 -1.70 -0.78 -13.13
N PRO A 178 -1.85 -1.88 -13.89
CA PRO A 178 -2.21 -3.18 -13.32
C PRO A 178 -1.16 -3.66 -12.30
N LEU A 179 -1.60 -4.41 -11.31
CA LEU A 179 -0.71 -5.04 -10.33
C LEU A 179 0.09 -6.14 -11.02
N ARG A 180 1.35 -5.84 -11.31
CA ARG A 180 2.32 -6.79 -11.87
C ARG A 180 3.74 -6.44 -11.40
N PRO A 181 4.67 -7.41 -11.36
CA PRO A 181 6.07 -7.10 -11.12
C PRO A 181 6.63 -6.23 -12.26
N ALA A 182 7.56 -5.32 -11.94
CA ALA A 182 8.40 -4.70 -12.93
C ALA A 182 9.35 -5.75 -13.52
N GLU A 183 9.84 -5.53 -14.75
CA GLU A 183 10.70 -6.51 -15.45
C GLU A 183 12.01 -6.77 -14.68
N ASP A 184 12.51 -5.77 -14.00
CA ASP A 184 13.71 -5.79 -13.16
C ASP A 184 13.43 -6.00 -11.66
N ALA A 185 12.19 -6.33 -11.29
CA ALA A 185 11.86 -6.57 -9.90
C ALA A 185 12.33 -7.94 -9.41
N VAL A 186 12.93 -7.99 -8.23
CA VAL A 186 13.17 -9.24 -7.51
C VAL A 186 11.86 -9.74 -6.93
N ILE A 187 11.41 -10.92 -7.34
CA ILE A 187 10.21 -11.56 -6.80
C ILE A 187 10.57 -12.25 -5.50
N LEU A 188 9.92 -11.84 -4.41
CA LEU A 188 10.05 -12.45 -3.09
C LEU A 188 8.74 -13.16 -2.74
N ASP A 189 8.68 -14.46 -3.00
CA ASP A 189 7.56 -15.30 -2.56
C ASP A 189 7.73 -15.63 -1.08
N SER A 190 6.86 -15.08 -0.27
CA SER A 190 6.85 -15.25 1.18
C SER A 190 5.85 -16.28 1.68
N THR A 191 5.30 -17.13 0.80
CA THR A 191 4.24 -18.09 1.14
C THR A 191 4.62 -19.01 2.30
N SER A 192 5.83 -19.58 2.27
CA SER A 192 6.35 -20.49 3.29
C SER A 192 7.30 -19.84 4.30
N MET A 193 7.53 -18.51 4.20
CA MET A 193 8.51 -17.82 5.02
C MET A 193 7.92 -17.24 6.30
N THR A 194 8.69 -17.27 7.36
CA THR A 194 8.47 -16.51 8.59
C THR A 194 8.72 -15.02 8.34
N LEU A 195 8.28 -14.17 9.26
CA LEU A 195 8.54 -12.72 9.15
C LEU A 195 10.04 -12.42 9.12
N ASP A 196 10.83 -13.06 9.99
CA ASP A 196 12.27 -12.83 10.09
C ASP A 196 13.00 -13.25 8.80
N GLU A 197 12.61 -14.37 8.19
CA GLU A 197 13.15 -14.81 6.90
C GLU A 197 12.82 -13.83 5.78
N VAL A 198 11.59 -13.30 5.73
CA VAL A 198 11.19 -12.26 4.75
C VAL A 198 12.02 -10.99 4.95
N LEU A 199 12.22 -10.56 6.19
CA LEU A 199 13.00 -9.36 6.49
C LEU A 199 14.47 -9.54 6.10
N ALA A 200 15.07 -10.68 6.45
CA ALA A 200 16.47 -11.00 6.11
C ALA A 200 16.67 -11.08 4.59
N ALA A 201 15.75 -11.73 3.86
CA ALA A 201 15.80 -11.81 2.40
C ALA A 201 15.68 -10.43 1.76
N ALA A 202 14.75 -9.60 2.23
CA ALA A 202 14.57 -8.25 1.72
C ALA A 202 15.80 -7.34 1.99
N GLU A 203 16.40 -7.43 3.18
CA GLU A 203 17.65 -6.74 3.47
C GLU A 203 18.80 -7.16 2.55
N LYS A 204 18.93 -8.46 2.30
CA LYS A 204 19.92 -8.98 1.38
C LYS A 204 19.73 -8.43 -0.03
N ILE A 205 18.50 -8.41 -0.55
CA ILE A 205 18.20 -7.84 -1.87
C ILE A 205 18.65 -6.38 -1.92
N VAL A 206 18.34 -5.57 -0.90
CA VAL A 206 18.76 -4.15 -0.88
C VAL A 206 20.29 -4.04 -0.89
N ARG A 207 21.00 -4.79 -0.05
CA ARG A 207 22.48 -4.74 0.00
C ARG A 207 23.15 -5.19 -1.28
N ASP A 208 22.56 -6.15 -1.98
CA ASP A 208 23.13 -6.68 -3.22
C ASP A 208 22.99 -5.68 -4.40
N HIS A 209 22.05 -4.70 -4.30
CA HIS A 209 21.72 -3.78 -5.37
C HIS A 209 22.12 -2.31 -5.09
N VAL A 210 22.31 -1.94 -3.84
CA VAL A 210 22.66 -0.56 -3.44
C VAL A 210 24.10 -0.51 -3.00
N SER A 211 24.90 0.39 -3.57
CA SER A 211 26.29 0.56 -3.17
C SER A 211 26.39 1.07 -1.73
N GLU A 212 27.48 0.69 -1.02
CA GLU A 212 27.73 1.16 0.36
C GLU A 212 27.70 2.69 0.50
N ALA A 213 28.11 3.40 -0.57
CA ALA A 213 28.09 4.87 -0.61
C ALA A 213 26.68 5.49 -0.61
N GLN A 214 25.66 4.73 -0.94
CA GLN A 214 24.26 5.18 -0.99
C GLN A 214 23.48 4.82 0.28
N LEU A 215 24.08 4.02 1.17
CA LEU A 215 23.48 3.57 2.43
C LEU A 215 23.85 4.47 3.64
N HIS A 216 24.55 5.56 3.38
CA HIS A 216 24.99 6.58 4.34
C HIS A 216 24.61 7.99 3.87
#